data_b850ba19526eb39457bc27f63d140b01
#
_entry.id   b850ba19526eb39457bc27f63d140b01
#
_cell.length_a   1.000
_cell.length_b   1.000
_cell.length_c   1.000
_cell.angle_alpha   90.00
_cell.angle_beta   90.00
_cell.angle_gamma   90.00
#
_symmetry.space_group_name_H-M   'P 1'
#
loop_
_entity.id
_entity.type
_entity.pdbx_description
1 polymer ?
#
loop_
_entity_poly.entity_id
_entity_poly.type
_entity_poly.pdbx_seq_one_letter_code
_entity_poly.pdbx_strand_id
1 'polypeptide(L)'
;MEELIQRCSWATTDLYKEYHDNEWGKPVHDENKLFEMLILEGMQAGLSWLTILNKREAFRIAFDNFDCKKIALYDDAKIEKLMQNSRIVRNRLKIKSAITNAQQFIKIQESYGSFDSFIWSYVDGKPILNQFQTETDIPARTALSDQISKDLKKLGFKFVGSTIIYAYMQAIGTVNDHVKGCHLYANK
;
A
#
# COMPACT_ATOMS: atom_id res chain seq x y z
N MET A 1 -35.50 -0.67 -8.71
CA MET A 1 -34.91 -1.00 -7.40
C MET A 1 -33.42 -1.05 -7.61
N GLU A 2 -32.65 -0.09 -7.05
CA GLU A 2 -31.20 -0.20 -7.04
C GLU A 2 -30.85 -1.43 -6.21
N GLU A 3 -30.17 -2.41 -6.80
CA GLU A 3 -29.61 -3.53 -6.05
C GLU A 3 -28.67 -2.93 -4.99
N LEU A 4 -28.96 -3.22 -3.73
CA LEU A 4 -28.10 -2.83 -2.61
C LEU A 4 -26.77 -3.59 -2.77
N ILE A 5 -25.75 -2.88 -3.28
CA ILE A 5 -24.40 -3.44 -3.42
C ILE A 5 -23.85 -3.75 -2.02
N GLN A 6 -23.68 -5.02 -1.71
CA GLN A 6 -23.12 -5.46 -0.44
C GLN A 6 -21.59 -5.37 -0.48
N ARG A 7 -21.00 -4.66 0.47
CA ARG A 7 -19.55 -4.45 0.62
C ARG A 7 -19.05 -5.00 1.95
N CYS A 8 -17.76 -5.07 2.10
CA CYS A 8 -17.14 -5.27 3.42
C CYS A 8 -17.58 -4.16 4.38
N SER A 9 -17.76 -4.47 5.67
CA SER A 9 -18.38 -3.56 6.65
C SER A 9 -17.59 -2.29 6.91
N TRP A 10 -16.27 -2.31 6.67
CA TRP A 10 -15.41 -1.13 6.81
C TRP A 10 -15.65 -0.07 5.73
N ALA A 11 -16.26 -0.42 4.59
CA ALA A 11 -16.54 0.51 3.49
C ALA A 11 -17.76 1.42 3.80
N THR A 12 -17.65 2.24 4.83
CA THR A 12 -18.75 3.03 5.41
C THR A 12 -18.93 4.39 4.79
N THR A 13 -17.87 5.05 4.33
CA THR A 13 -17.89 6.37 3.69
C THR A 13 -17.81 6.26 2.17
N ASP A 14 -18.21 7.29 1.44
CA ASP A 14 -18.14 7.26 -0.02
C ASP A 14 -16.70 7.08 -0.52
N LEU A 15 -15.72 7.71 0.14
CA LEU A 15 -14.30 7.53 -0.16
C LEU A 15 -13.84 6.09 0.08
N TYR A 16 -14.30 5.46 1.18
CA TYR A 16 -14.00 4.06 1.46
C TYR A 16 -14.69 3.11 0.46
N LYS A 17 -15.94 3.41 0.07
CA LYS A 17 -16.66 2.61 -0.94
C LYS A 17 -15.94 2.68 -2.29
N GLU A 18 -15.51 3.87 -2.70
CA GLU A 18 -14.74 4.06 -3.93
C GLU A 18 -13.42 3.27 -3.89
N TYR A 19 -12.66 3.37 -2.80
CA TYR A 19 -11.42 2.61 -2.62
C TYR A 19 -11.66 1.09 -2.62
N HIS A 20 -12.68 0.63 -1.87
CA HIS A 20 -13.07 -0.77 -1.81
C HIS A 20 -13.46 -1.32 -3.20
N ASP A 21 -14.30 -0.60 -3.92
CA ASP A 21 -14.85 -1.10 -5.19
C ASP A 21 -13.85 -1.03 -6.33
N ASN A 22 -12.91 -0.08 -6.30
CA ASN A 22 -12.06 0.22 -7.45
C ASN A 22 -10.58 -0.13 -7.26
N GLU A 23 -10.10 -0.30 -6.02
CA GLU A 23 -8.67 -0.49 -5.76
C GLU A 23 -8.36 -1.71 -4.88
N TRP A 24 -8.94 -1.80 -3.69
CA TRP A 24 -8.60 -2.82 -2.71
C TRP A 24 -8.82 -4.24 -3.22
N GLY A 25 -7.81 -5.10 -3.09
CA GLY A 25 -7.84 -6.48 -3.56
C GLY A 25 -7.75 -6.64 -5.09
N LYS A 26 -7.54 -5.55 -5.86
CA LYS A 26 -7.36 -5.61 -7.32
C LYS A 26 -5.88 -5.62 -7.69
N PRO A 27 -5.45 -6.51 -8.62
CA PRO A 27 -4.07 -6.58 -9.05
C PRO A 27 -3.53 -5.26 -9.60
N VAL A 28 -2.39 -4.82 -9.07
CA VAL A 28 -1.66 -3.63 -9.49
C VAL A 28 -0.30 -4.05 -10.03
N HIS A 29 0.01 -3.63 -11.26
CA HIS A 29 1.26 -3.89 -11.97
C HIS A 29 1.96 -2.59 -12.40
N ASP A 30 1.36 -1.43 -12.14
CA ASP A 30 1.97 -0.13 -12.41
C ASP A 30 3.00 0.23 -11.35
N GLU A 31 4.25 0.45 -11.77
CA GLU A 31 5.39 0.73 -10.87
C GLU A 31 5.15 1.94 -9.97
N ASN A 32 4.56 3.00 -10.52
CA ASN A 32 4.31 4.21 -9.75
C ASN A 32 3.24 3.98 -8.68
N LYS A 33 2.18 3.24 -9.04
CA LYS A 33 1.11 2.86 -8.12
C LYS A 33 1.61 1.91 -7.04
N LEU A 34 2.46 0.94 -7.38
CA LEU A 34 3.09 0.04 -6.42
C LEU A 34 3.93 0.83 -5.40
N PHE A 35 4.69 1.82 -5.87
CA PHE A 35 5.47 2.68 -4.97
C PHE A 35 4.57 3.61 -4.15
N GLU A 36 3.55 4.26 -4.76
CA GLU A 36 2.56 5.07 -4.04
C GLU A 36 1.96 4.29 -2.86
N MET A 37 1.46 3.09 -3.11
CA MET A 37 0.81 2.29 -2.06
C MET A 37 1.80 1.87 -0.97
N LEU A 38 3.03 1.50 -1.32
CA LEU A 38 4.06 1.15 -0.35
C LEU A 38 4.36 2.31 0.62
N ILE A 39 4.46 3.53 0.09
CA ILE A 39 4.71 4.72 0.91
C ILE A 39 3.48 5.07 1.76
N LEU A 40 2.28 5.02 1.19
CA LEU A 40 1.05 5.37 1.90
C LEU A 40 0.75 4.40 3.05
N GLU A 41 1.00 3.09 2.87
CA GLU A 41 0.87 2.10 3.95
C GLU A 41 1.89 2.35 5.07
N GLY A 42 3.12 2.73 4.74
CA GLY A 42 4.10 3.18 5.74
C GLY A 42 3.65 4.46 6.46
N MET A 43 3.03 5.40 5.76
CA MET A 43 2.48 6.63 6.36
C MET A 43 1.31 6.34 7.30
N GLN A 44 0.55 5.27 7.08
CA GLN A 44 -0.57 4.86 7.92
C GLN A 44 -0.13 4.43 9.32
N ALA A 45 1.07 3.94 9.54
CA ALA A 45 1.50 3.40 10.84
C ALA A 45 1.07 4.29 12.02
N GLY A 46 0.20 3.76 12.91
CA GLY A 46 -0.38 4.49 14.03
C GLY A 46 -1.56 5.43 13.68
N LEU A 47 -2.07 5.38 12.44
CA LEU A 47 -3.20 6.17 11.96
C LEU A 47 -4.25 5.27 11.31
N SER A 48 -5.46 5.81 11.03
CA SER A 48 -6.46 5.10 10.24
C SER A 48 -6.17 5.21 8.74
N TRP A 49 -6.55 4.18 7.97
CA TRP A 49 -6.45 4.25 6.51
C TRP A 49 -7.31 5.38 5.91
N LEU A 50 -8.47 5.65 6.49
CA LEU A 50 -9.30 6.79 6.07
C LEU A 50 -8.56 8.12 6.19
N THR A 51 -7.74 8.30 7.23
CA THR A 51 -6.88 9.49 7.37
C THR A 51 -5.91 9.62 6.21
N ILE A 52 -5.33 8.51 5.76
CA ILE A 52 -4.40 8.49 4.62
C ILE A 52 -5.14 8.75 3.31
N LEU A 53 -6.28 8.10 3.08
CA LEU A 53 -7.09 8.33 1.88
C LEU A 53 -7.54 9.78 1.75
N ASN A 54 -8.00 10.41 2.83
CA ASN A 54 -8.37 11.83 2.84
C ASN A 54 -7.19 12.77 2.53
N LYS A 55 -5.96 12.33 2.77
CA LYS A 55 -4.74 13.11 2.51
C LYS A 55 -4.03 12.70 1.21
N ARG A 56 -4.52 11.68 0.51
CA ARG A 56 -3.83 11.04 -0.61
C ARG A 56 -3.46 12.02 -1.73
N GLU A 57 -4.40 12.88 -2.11
CA GLU A 57 -4.14 13.88 -3.15
C GLU A 57 -3.09 14.91 -2.70
N ALA A 58 -3.14 15.32 -1.44
CA ALA A 58 -2.12 16.19 -0.87
C ALA A 58 -0.73 15.50 -0.82
N PHE A 59 -0.69 14.19 -0.57
CA PHE A 59 0.54 13.41 -0.67
C PHE A 59 1.06 13.35 -2.11
N ARG A 60 0.21 13.11 -3.10
CA ARG A 60 0.61 13.10 -4.51
C ARG A 60 1.26 14.41 -4.92
N ILE A 61 0.64 15.55 -4.58
CA ILE A 61 1.19 16.87 -4.86
C ILE A 61 2.53 17.08 -4.11
N ALA A 62 2.60 16.71 -2.84
CA ALA A 62 3.77 16.95 -1.99
C ALA A 62 4.99 16.08 -2.37
N PHE A 63 4.72 14.84 -2.82
CA PHE A 63 5.72 13.83 -3.17
C PHE A 63 5.87 13.63 -4.68
N ASP A 64 5.65 14.68 -5.48
CA ASP A 64 5.89 14.70 -6.93
C ASP A 64 5.23 13.49 -7.64
N ASN A 65 3.96 13.23 -7.32
CA ASN A 65 3.14 12.09 -7.80
C ASN A 65 3.79 10.72 -7.55
N PHE A 66 4.52 10.58 -6.46
CA PHE A 66 5.26 9.36 -6.09
C PHE A 66 6.26 8.88 -7.14
N ASP A 67 6.82 9.83 -7.92
CA ASP A 67 7.97 9.55 -8.79
C ASP A 67 9.17 9.17 -7.92
N CYS A 68 9.49 7.87 -7.86
CA CYS A 68 10.56 7.35 -7.01
C CYS A 68 11.92 7.96 -7.34
N LYS A 69 12.18 8.32 -8.62
CA LYS A 69 13.46 8.92 -9.04
C LYS A 69 13.61 10.34 -8.47
N LYS A 70 12.52 11.12 -8.43
CA LYS A 70 12.52 12.45 -7.82
C LYS A 70 12.63 12.35 -6.30
N ILE A 71 11.85 11.47 -5.67
CA ILE A 71 11.84 11.30 -4.21
C ILE A 71 13.21 10.84 -3.69
N ALA A 72 13.90 9.95 -4.42
CA ALA A 72 15.24 9.48 -4.06
C ALA A 72 16.28 10.60 -3.96
N LEU A 73 16.02 11.75 -4.58
CA LEU A 73 16.92 12.93 -4.62
C LEU A 73 16.50 14.05 -3.65
N TYR A 74 15.47 13.84 -2.83
CA TYR A 74 15.05 14.86 -1.87
C TYR A 74 16.16 15.16 -0.86
N ASP A 75 16.42 16.43 -0.68
CA ASP A 75 17.38 16.98 0.28
C ASP A 75 16.73 17.43 1.60
N ASP A 76 17.52 17.92 2.52
CA ASP A 76 17.04 18.43 3.80
C ASP A 76 16.09 19.63 3.63
N ALA A 77 16.29 20.49 2.63
CA ALA A 77 15.38 21.60 2.35
C ALA A 77 13.98 21.11 1.94
N LYS A 78 13.90 20.07 1.10
CA LYS A 78 12.63 19.45 0.74
C LYS A 78 11.97 18.77 1.94
N ILE A 79 12.74 18.12 2.81
CA ILE A 79 12.22 17.52 4.06
C ILE A 79 11.60 18.58 4.95
N GLU A 80 12.27 19.71 5.17
CA GLU A 80 11.74 20.82 5.97
C GLU A 80 10.45 21.38 5.38
N LYS A 81 10.40 21.56 4.06
CA LYS A 81 9.18 21.98 3.36
C LYS A 81 8.03 20.99 3.58
N LEU A 82 8.29 19.69 3.51
CA LEU A 82 7.28 18.66 3.77
C LEU A 82 6.82 18.67 5.23
N MET A 83 7.71 18.92 6.19
CA MET A 83 7.38 19.05 7.62
C MET A 83 6.49 20.26 7.94
N GLN A 84 6.48 21.28 7.10
CA GLN A 84 5.61 22.45 7.23
C GLN A 84 4.23 22.25 6.55
N ASN A 85 4.07 21.22 5.73
CA ASN A 85 2.84 20.97 5.00
C ASN A 85 1.79 20.27 5.89
N SER A 86 0.83 21.04 6.43
CA SER A 86 -0.25 20.50 7.28
C SER A 86 -1.23 19.55 6.57
N ARG A 87 -1.21 19.51 5.24
CA ARG A 87 -2.10 18.67 4.45
C ARG A 87 -1.64 17.21 4.40
N ILE A 88 -0.38 16.90 4.76
CA ILE A 88 0.17 15.54 4.84
C ILE A 88 0.45 15.13 6.29
N VAL A 89 0.87 13.89 6.51
CA VAL A 89 1.36 13.41 7.81
C VAL A 89 2.76 13.99 8.06
N ARG A 90 2.87 14.91 9.02
CA ARG A 90 4.13 15.59 9.37
C ARG A 90 4.95 14.76 10.37
N ASN A 91 5.59 13.73 9.86
CA ASN A 91 6.49 12.88 10.65
C ASN A 91 7.82 12.74 9.91
N ARG A 92 8.87 13.32 10.49
CA ARG A 92 10.21 13.37 9.87
C ARG A 92 10.78 11.99 9.56
N LEU A 93 10.57 11.01 10.45
CA LEU A 93 11.06 9.64 10.21
C LEU A 93 10.35 8.99 9.02
N LYS A 94 9.03 9.17 8.90
CA LYS A 94 8.24 8.66 7.77
C LYS A 94 8.62 9.36 6.46
N ILE A 95 8.85 10.68 6.48
CA ILE A 95 9.31 11.42 5.30
C ILE A 95 10.70 10.92 4.85
N LYS A 96 11.66 10.79 5.78
CA LYS A 96 12.99 10.24 5.48
C LYS A 96 12.91 8.80 4.98
N SER A 97 11.98 7.99 5.52
CA SER A 97 11.79 6.62 5.05
C SER A 97 11.30 6.56 3.60
N ALA A 98 10.48 7.51 3.16
CA ALA A 98 10.05 7.56 1.76
C ALA A 98 11.24 7.76 0.81
N ILE A 99 12.23 8.58 1.19
CA ILE A 99 13.46 8.79 0.41
C ILE A 99 14.29 7.51 0.37
N THR A 100 14.53 6.88 1.54
CA THR A 100 15.25 5.61 1.61
C THR A 100 14.56 4.54 0.78
N ASN A 101 13.24 4.41 0.91
CA ASN A 101 12.46 3.44 0.17
C ASN A 101 12.50 3.68 -1.34
N ALA A 102 12.49 4.95 -1.79
CA ALA A 102 12.64 5.29 -3.20
C ALA A 102 13.99 4.82 -3.75
N GLN A 103 15.08 5.04 -3.00
CA GLN A 103 16.41 4.58 -3.38
C GLN A 103 16.49 3.04 -3.48
N GLN A 104 15.87 2.32 -2.53
CA GLN A 104 15.86 0.86 -2.56
C GLN A 104 14.93 0.32 -3.66
N PHE A 105 13.81 1.00 -3.92
CA PHE A 105 12.88 0.66 -5.01
C PHE A 105 13.59 0.70 -6.37
N ILE A 106 14.36 1.74 -6.63
CA ILE A 106 15.18 1.87 -7.85
C ILE A 106 16.18 0.73 -7.96
N LYS A 107 16.87 0.36 -6.87
CA LYS A 107 17.81 -0.77 -6.87
C LYS A 107 17.13 -2.11 -7.19
N ILE A 108 15.89 -2.31 -6.72
CA ILE A 108 15.11 -3.50 -7.08
C ILE A 108 14.79 -3.47 -8.58
N GLN A 109 14.36 -2.34 -9.14
CA GLN A 109 14.12 -2.20 -10.58
C GLN A 109 15.37 -2.56 -11.40
N GLU A 110 16.54 -2.11 -10.98
CA GLU A 110 17.82 -2.42 -11.63
C GLU A 110 18.19 -3.91 -11.52
N SER A 111 17.91 -4.55 -10.38
CA SER A 111 18.34 -5.93 -10.09
C SER A 111 17.36 -6.98 -10.61
N TYR A 112 16.06 -6.69 -10.62
CA TYR A 112 14.98 -7.63 -10.95
C TYR A 112 14.23 -7.26 -12.23
N GLY A 113 14.61 -6.16 -12.89
CA GLY A 113 13.95 -5.61 -14.08
C GLY A 113 12.77 -4.70 -13.75
N SER A 114 12.02 -4.98 -12.68
CA SER A 114 10.95 -4.14 -12.17
C SER A 114 10.65 -4.47 -10.70
N PHE A 115 10.02 -3.55 -9.97
CA PHE A 115 9.49 -3.86 -8.64
C PHE A 115 8.25 -4.76 -8.75
N ASP A 116 7.48 -4.62 -9.82
CA ASP A 116 6.37 -5.51 -10.15
C ASP A 116 6.82 -6.98 -10.20
N SER A 117 7.84 -7.29 -11.00
CA SER A 117 8.41 -8.65 -11.08
C SER A 117 8.88 -9.16 -9.71
N PHE A 118 9.50 -8.30 -8.91
CA PHE A 118 9.97 -8.66 -7.58
C PHE A 118 8.81 -8.99 -6.63
N ILE A 119 7.83 -8.10 -6.49
CA ILE A 119 6.76 -8.28 -5.50
C ILE A 119 5.77 -9.39 -5.90
N TRP A 120 5.45 -9.50 -7.19
CA TRP A 120 4.56 -10.54 -7.69
C TRP A 120 5.19 -11.93 -7.72
N SER A 121 6.51 -12.05 -7.67
CA SER A 121 7.20 -13.35 -7.57
C SER A 121 6.86 -14.11 -6.29
N TYR A 122 6.50 -13.42 -5.21
CA TYR A 122 6.09 -14.04 -3.94
C TYR A 122 4.76 -14.80 -4.01
N VAL A 123 3.97 -14.55 -5.05
CA VAL A 123 2.67 -15.19 -5.30
C VAL A 123 2.59 -15.86 -6.68
N ASP A 124 3.75 -16.16 -7.29
CA ASP A 124 3.86 -16.79 -8.62
C ASP A 124 3.06 -16.02 -9.71
N GLY A 125 3.01 -14.69 -9.59
CA GLY A 125 2.32 -13.80 -10.52
C GLY A 125 0.79 -13.88 -10.48
N LYS A 126 0.20 -14.51 -9.47
CA LYS A 126 -1.27 -14.68 -9.36
C LYS A 126 -1.77 -14.27 -7.97
N PRO A 127 -2.91 -13.55 -7.88
CA PRO A 127 -3.51 -13.23 -6.60
C PRO A 127 -3.84 -14.48 -5.77
N ILE A 128 -3.58 -14.41 -4.48
CA ILE A 128 -4.10 -15.38 -3.52
C ILE A 128 -5.54 -14.99 -3.21
N LEU A 129 -6.50 -15.86 -3.55
CA LEU A 129 -7.91 -15.64 -3.27
C LEU A 129 -8.25 -16.29 -1.93
N ASN A 130 -8.33 -15.49 -0.88
CA ASN A 130 -8.75 -15.93 0.44
C ASN A 130 -10.28 -16.02 0.51
N GLN A 131 -10.77 -17.04 1.23
CA GLN A 131 -12.21 -17.29 1.35
C GLN A 131 -12.69 -17.09 2.79
N PHE A 132 -12.38 -15.91 3.35
CA PHE A 132 -12.83 -15.55 4.68
C PHE A 132 -14.35 -15.44 4.75
N GLN A 133 -14.93 -15.94 5.82
CA GLN A 133 -16.38 -15.85 6.05
C GLN A 133 -16.74 -14.46 6.57
N THR A 134 -15.91 -13.92 7.46
CA THR A 134 -16.09 -12.62 8.10
C THR A 134 -14.78 -11.84 8.14
N GLU A 135 -14.85 -10.55 8.40
CA GLU A 135 -13.66 -9.69 8.51
C GLU A 135 -12.79 -10.02 9.72
N THR A 136 -13.38 -10.64 10.75
CA THR A 136 -12.64 -11.10 11.93
C THR A 136 -11.73 -12.30 11.62
N ASP A 137 -11.96 -12.98 10.50
CA ASP A 137 -11.12 -14.09 10.05
C ASP A 137 -9.86 -13.59 9.33
N ILE A 138 -9.83 -12.32 8.91
CA ILE A 138 -8.69 -11.73 8.21
C ILE A 138 -7.56 -11.53 9.22
N PRO A 139 -6.38 -12.18 9.02
CA PRO A 139 -5.29 -12.05 9.95
C PRO A 139 -4.61 -10.68 9.83
N ALA A 140 -4.01 -10.19 10.90
CA ALA A 140 -3.22 -8.97 10.86
C ALA A 140 -1.91 -9.13 10.06
N ARG A 141 -1.43 -10.37 9.88
CA ARG A 141 -0.23 -10.75 9.12
C ARG A 141 -0.26 -12.24 8.79
N THR A 142 0.55 -12.65 7.83
CA THR A 142 0.72 -14.04 7.42
C THR A 142 2.20 -14.41 7.37
N ALA A 143 2.51 -15.70 7.24
CA ALA A 143 3.89 -16.15 7.02
C ALA A 143 4.51 -15.52 5.76
N LEU A 144 3.70 -15.30 4.71
CA LEU A 144 4.14 -14.64 3.49
C LEU A 144 4.46 -13.16 3.73
N SER A 145 3.61 -12.42 4.44
CA SER A 145 3.91 -11.02 4.78
C SER A 145 5.11 -10.90 5.72
N ASP A 146 5.34 -11.87 6.61
CA ASP A 146 6.54 -11.96 7.45
C ASP A 146 7.80 -12.12 6.57
N GLN A 147 7.74 -12.99 5.55
CA GLN A 147 8.86 -13.22 4.63
C GLN A 147 9.15 -11.97 3.79
N ILE A 148 8.14 -11.37 3.16
CA ILE A 148 8.31 -10.15 2.36
C ILE A 148 8.86 -9.01 3.24
N SER A 149 8.31 -8.81 4.44
CA SER A 149 8.80 -7.83 5.41
C SER A 149 10.28 -8.03 5.74
N LYS A 150 10.69 -9.27 5.98
CA LYS A 150 12.08 -9.63 6.28
C LYS A 150 13.00 -9.31 5.11
N ASP A 151 12.60 -9.65 3.89
CA ASP A 151 13.41 -9.42 2.70
C ASP A 151 13.52 -7.93 2.36
N LEU A 152 12.42 -7.18 2.42
CA LEU A 152 12.45 -5.73 2.25
C LEU A 152 13.33 -5.03 3.29
N LYS A 153 13.28 -5.47 4.56
CA LYS A 153 14.17 -4.93 5.60
C LYS A 153 15.64 -5.20 5.32
N LYS A 154 15.99 -6.40 4.83
CA LYS A 154 17.37 -6.74 4.41
C LYS A 154 17.83 -5.86 3.26
N LEU A 155 16.94 -5.52 2.33
CA LEU A 155 17.20 -4.59 1.23
C LEU A 155 17.26 -3.14 1.68
N GLY A 156 17.02 -2.83 2.94
CA GLY A 156 17.15 -1.50 3.52
C GLY A 156 15.87 -0.66 3.58
N PHE A 157 14.72 -1.22 3.19
CA PHE A 157 13.42 -0.53 3.31
C PHE A 157 13.08 -0.25 4.77
N LYS A 158 12.33 0.84 4.98
CA LYS A 158 11.84 1.30 6.28
C LYS A 158 10.30 1.31 6.31
N PHE A 159 9.72 1.20 7.49
CA PHE A 159 8.26 1.14 7.68
C PHE A 159 7.59 0.02 6.86
N VAL A 160 8.26 -1.13 6.81
CA VAL A 160 7.79 -2.34 6.10
C VAL A 160 7.63 -3.51 7.09
N GLY A 161 7.04 -3.25 8.26
CA GLY A 161 6.67 -4.31 9.21
C GLY A 161 5.64 -5.26 8.62
N SER A 162 5.56 -6.50 9.12
CA SER A 162 4.71 -7.55 8.53
C SER A 162 3.23 -7.14 8.41
N THR A 163 2.68 -6.45 9.41
CA THR A 163 1.30 -5.95 9.36
C THR A 163 1.12 -4.89 8.27
N ILE A 164 2.09 -3.98 8.10
CA ILE A 164 2.08 -2.97 7.03
C ILE A 164 2.18 -3.67 5.66
N ILE A 165 3.04 -4.68 5.56
CA ILE A 165 3.20 -5.45 4.32
C ILE A 165 1.95 -6.25 3.98
N TYR A 166 1.24 -6.81 4.99
CA TYR A 166 -0.01 -7.50 4.70
C TYR A 166 -1.10 -6.53 4.18
N ALA A 167 -1.21 -5.34 4.78
CA ALA A 167 -2.09 -4.28 4.27
C ALA A 167 -1.68 -3.84 2.84
N TYR A 168 -0.38 -3.73 2.58
CA TYR A 168 0.15 -3.46 1.25
C TYR A 168 -0.23 -4.56 0.24
N MET A 169 -0.13 -5.85 0.62
CA MET A 169 -0.55 -6.97 -0.22
C MET A 169 -2.04 -6.90 -0.59
N GLN A 170 -2.88 -6.50 0.36
CA GLN A 170 -4.31 -6.25 0.11
C GLN A 170 -4.51 -5.06 -0.84
N ALA A 171 -3.78 -3.97 -0.62
CA ALA A 171 -3.90 -2.74 -1.40
C ALA A 171 -3.48 -2.91 -2.87
N ILE A 172 -2.47 -3.76 -3.14
CA ILE A 172 -1.98 -4.05 -4.50
C ILE A 172 -2.59 -5.32 -5.12
N GLY A 173 -3.47 -5.99 -4.39
CA GLY A 173 -4.21 -7.14 -4.88
C GLY A 173 -3.40 -8.44 -5.04
N THR A 174 -2.23 -8.57 -4.41
CA THR A 174 -1.53 -9.86 -4.33
C THR A 174 -2.30 -10.85 -3.44
N VAL A 175 -3.16 -10.34 -2.57
CA VAL A 175 -4.21 -11.09 -1.88
C VAL A 175 -5.57 -10.44 -2.11
N ASN A 176 -6.62 -11.23 -2.24
CA ASN A 176 -8.00 -10.76 -2.26
C ASN A 176 -8.69 -11.28 -0.99
N ASP A 177 -9.00 -10.35 -0.09
CA ASP A 177 -9.56 -10.60 1.23
C ASP A 177 -11.01 -10.11 1.37
N HIS A 178 -11.71 -9.89 0.25
CA HIS A 178 -13.14 -9.62 0.30
C HIS A 178 -13.86 -10.81 0.94
N VAL A 179 -14.67 -10.53 1.93
CA VAL A 179 -15.36 -11.58 2.72
C VAL A 179 -16.64 -12.05 2.05
N LYS A 180 -17.14 -13.23 2.45
CA LYS A 180 -18.38 -13.78 1.96
C LYS A 180 -19.55 -12.78 2.10
N GLY A 181 -20.32 -12.63 1.03
CA GLY A 181 -21.40 -11.65 0.95
C GLY A 181 -20.99 -10.33 0.31
N CYS A 182 -19.70 -9.97 0.28
CA CYS A 182 -19.23 -8.85 -0.50
C CYS A 182 -19.35 -9.13 -2.00
N HIS A 183 -19.80 -8.14 -2.79
CA HIS A 183 -19.95 -8.29 -4.24
C HIS A 183 -18.62 -8.55 -4.98
N LEU A 184 -17.49 -8.27 -4.35
CA LEU A 184 -16.14 -8.54 -4.87
C LEU A 184 -15.52 -9.82 -4.29
N TYR A 185 -16.29 -10.60 -3.53
CA TYR A 185 -15.82 -11.86 -3.01
C TYR A 185 -15.45 -12.83 -4.14
N ALA A 186 -14.21 -13.29 -4.14
CA ALA A 186 -13.72 -14.19 -5.16
C ALA A 186 -14.19 -15.63 -4.89
N ASN A 187 -15.05 -16.15 -5.75
CA ASN A 187 -15.33 -17.58 -5.79
C ASN A 187 -14.20 -18.30 -6.56
N LYS A 188 -13.67 -19.38 -5.97
CA LYS A 188 -12.73 -20.28 -6.67
C LYS A 188 -13.45 -21.07 -7.74
#